data_955d5ed05f345156010d725dd703e339
#
_entry.id   955d5ed05f345156010d725dd703e339
#
_cell.length_a   1.000
_cell.length_b   1.000
_cell.length_c   1.000
_cell.angle_alpha   90.00
_cell.angle_beta   90.00
_cell.angle_gamma   90.00
#
_symmetry.space_group_name_H-M   'P 1'
#
loop_
_entity.id
_entity.type
_entity.pdbx_description
1 polymer ?
#
loop_
_entity_poly.entity_id
_entity_poly.type
_entity_poly.pdbx_seq_one_letter_code
_entity_poly.pdbx_strand_id
1 'polypeptide(L)'
;LRKAETTNADMVIGNRMSETSSMPYIRIAVNKLMSGILSKISGCDIPDSQCGFRLIKRNVLEAIKLESSNYEIESEIIIKAARKGFKIESAPIETVYKGAPSRINPVVDTLRFIAFILKMGTHPIFPKAIKGEK
;
A
#
# COMPACT_ATOMS: atom_id res chain seq x y z
N LEU A 1 -11.80 -11.69 0.61
CA LEU A 1 -12.15 -12.52 -0.56
C LEU A 1 -13.22 -11.85 -1.43
N ARG A 2 -14.42 -11.54 -0.90
CA ARG A 2 -15.52 -10.93 -1.68
C ARG A 2 -15.10 -9.73 -2.52
N LYS A 3 -14.33 -8.78 -1.95
CA LYS A 3 -13.89 -7.58 -2.67
C LYS A 3 -13.02 -7.93 -3.89
N ALA A 4 -12.11 -8.89 -3.76
CA ALA A 4 -11.27 -9.34 -4.87
C ALA A 4 -12.08 -9.98 -6.00
N GLU A 5 -13.09 -10.78 -5.65
CA GLU A 5 -13.96 -11.47 -6.60
C GLU A 5 -14.88 -10.48 -7.32
N THR A 6 -15.56 -9.60 -6.58
CA THR A 6 -16.53 -8.65 -7.15
C THR A 6 -15.89 -7.57 -8.02
N THR A 7 -14.65 -7.18 -7.73
CA THR A 7 -13.93 -6.14 -8.48
C THR A 7 -12.93 -6.71 -9.48
N ASN A 8 -12.71 -8.02 -9.49
CA ASN A 8 -11.62 -8.68 -10.21
C ASN A 8 -10.25 -8.04 -9.91
N ALA A 9 -10.03 -7.64 -8.66
CA ALA A 9 -8.78 -7.05 -8.24
C ALA A 9 -7.65 -8.10 -8.21
N ASP A 10 -6.45 -7.66 -8.54
CA ASP A 10 -5.24 -8.49 -8.46
C ASP A 10 -4.59 -8.41 -7.08
N MET A 11 -4.82 -7.29 -6.39
CA MET A 11 -4.39 -7.06 -5.02
C MET A 11 -5.48 -6.33 -4.24
N VAL A 12 -5.73 -6.75 -3.00
CA VAL A 12 -6.62 -6.06 -2.06
C VAL A 12 -5.87 -5.76 -0.78
N ILE A 13 -5.89 -4.51 -0.35
CA ILE A 13 -5.24 -4.02 0.87
C ILE A 13 -6.32 -3.75 1.91
N GLY A 14 -6.10 -4.22 3.14
CA GLY A 14 -6.98 -3.89 4.25
C GLY A 14 -6.91 -2.40 4.58
N ASN A 15 -8.05 -1.78 4.85
CA ASN A 15 -8.16 -0.37 5.21
C ASN A 15 -8.67 -0.22 6.64
N ARG A 16 -7.78 0.17 7.56
CA ARG A 16 -8.11 0.48 8.96
C ARG A 16 -8.53 1.94 9.16
N MET A 17 -8.29 2.78 8.13
CA MET A 17 -8.61 4.22 8.19
C MET A 17 -10.10 4.48 8.08
N SER A 18 -10.92 3.48 7.77
CA SER A 18 -12.38 3.56 7.81
C SER A 18 -12.91 3.70 9.24
N GLU A 19 -12.18 3.18 10.25
CA GLU A 19 -12.54 3.29 11.66
C GLU A 19 -11.28 3.49 12.51
N THR A 20 -11.04 4.73 12.93
CA THR A 20 -9.82 5.16 13.62
C THR A 20 -10.01 5.45 15.10
N SER A 21 -11.20 5.16 15.66
CA SER A 21 -11.57 5.51 17.05
C SER A 21 -10.59 4.98 18.11
N SER A 22 -9.99 3.82 17.85
CA SER A 22 -9.01 3.18 18.76
C SER A 22 -7.54 3.42 18.36
N MET A 23 -7.28 4.19 17.31
CA MET A 23 -5.93 4.39 16.79
C MET A 23 -5.30 5.68 17.31
N PRO A 24 -4.04 5.66 17.81
CA PRO A 24 -3.33 6.87 18.21
C PRO A 24 -3.22 7.88 17.06
N TYR A 25 -3.46 9.16 17.36
CA TYR A 25 -3.46 10.25 16.36
C TYR A 25 -2.17 10.34 15.53
N ILE A 26 -1.01 10.11 16.16
CA ILE A 26 0.27 10.11 15.46
C ILE A 26 0.34 9.02 14.37
N ARG A 27 -0.22 7.85 14.63
CA ARG A 27 -0.28 6.77 13.64
C ARG A 27 -1.23 7.10 12.49
N ILE A 28 -2.35 7.76 12.79
CA ILE A 28 -3.29 8.22 11.77
C ILE A 28 -2.59 9.23 10.85
N ALA A 29 -1.89 10.21 11.42
CA ALA A 29 -1.18 11.24 10.66
C ALA A 29 -0.08 10.65 9.78
N VAL A 30 0.78 9.80 10.34
CA VAL A 30 1.87 9.12 9.59
C VAL A 30 1.31 8.24 8.49
N ASN A 31 0.28 7.44 8.78
CA ASN A 31 -0.33 6.57 7.78
C ASN A 31 -0.95 7.38 6.64
N LYS A 32 -1.69 8.45 6.94
CA LYS A 32 -2.26 9.34 5.90
C LYS A 32 -1.17 9.95 5.02
N LEU A 33 -0.06 10.41 5.61
CA LEU A 33 1.07 10.95 4.86
C LEU A 33 1.67 9.90 3.92
N MET A 34 2.03 8.73 4.45
CA MET A 34 2.67 7.66 3.68
C MET A 34 1.73 7.09 2.60
N SER A 35 0.46 6.90 2.94
CA SER A 35 -0.55 6.42 2.01
C SER A 35 -0.84 7.43 0.91
N GLY A 36 -0.89 8.72 1.23
CA GLY A 36 -1.04 9.79 0.25
C GLY A 36 0.12 9.87 -0.74
N ILE A 37 1.35 9.71 -0.26
CA ILE A 37 2.54 9.64 -1.12
C ILE A 37 2.46 8.41 -2.03
N LEU A 38 2.15 7.23 -1.48
CA LEU A 38 2.03 6.00 -2.26
C LEU A 38 0.89 6.07 -3.28
N SER A 39 -0.27 6.62 -2.92
CA SER A 39 -1.38 6.82 -3.85
C SER A 39 -0.97 7.68 -5.03
N LYS A 40 -0.25 8.78 -4.77
CA LYS A 40 0.24 9.68 -5.80
C LYS A 40 1.26 9.02 -6.73
N ILE A 41 2.16 8.22 -6.17
CA ILE A 41 3.20 7.52 -6.92
C ILE A 41 2.65 6.34 -7.72
N SER A 42 1.74 5.57 -7.13
CA SER A 42 1.16 4.38 -7.78
C SER A 42 0.03 4.72 -8.75
N GLY A 43 -0.57 5.90 -8.64
CA GLY A 43 -1.79 6.26 -9.37
C GLY A 43 -3.03 5.48 -8.93
N CYS A 44 -2.96 4.79 -7.80
CA CYS A 44 -4.05 4.02 -7.20
C CYS A 44 -4.49 4.66 -5.88
N ASP A 45 -5.74 4.48 -5.51
CA ASP A 45 -6.23 4.92 -4.19
C ASP A 45 -5.80 3.92 -3.11
N ILE A 46 -4.83 4.33 -2.29
CA ILE A 46 -4.25 3.53 -1.20
C ILE A 46 -4.55 4.22 0.13
N PRO A 47 -5.70 3.96 0.76
CA PRO A 47 -6.09 4.64 2.00
C PRO A 47 -5.27 4.21 3.22
N ASP A 48 -4.73 2.98 3.24
CA ASP A 48 -3.95 2.43 4.34
C ASP A 48 -2.76 1.61 3.84
N SER A 49 -1.64 2.27 3.56
CA SER A 49 -0.42 1.61 3.10
C SER A 49 0.31 0.81 4.18
N GLN A 50 0.00 1.07 5.44
CA GLN A 50 0.63 0.46 6.62
C GLN A 50 -0.12 -0.79 7.13
N CYS A 51 -1.19 -1.19 6.42
CA CYS A 51 -1.92 -2.40 6.75
C CYS A 51 -1.21 -3.64 6.20
N GLY A 52 -0.80 -4.55 7.09
CA GLY A 52 -0.19 -5.82 6.71
C GLY A 52 -1.21 -6.87 6.20
N PHE A 53 -2.51 -6.62 6.36
CA PHE A 53 -3.52 -7.54 5.87
C PHE A 53 -3.76 -7.31 4.37
N ARG A 54 -3.26 -8.25 3.55
CA ARG A 54 -3.29 -8.14 2.09
C ARG A 54 -3.64 -9.46 1.45
N LEU A 55 -4.43 -9.39 0.39
CA LEU A 55 -4.66 -10.48 -0.54
C LEU A 55 -3.93 -10.12 -1.85
N ILE A 56 -3.06 -10.99 -2.33
CA ILE A 56 -2.29 -10.77 -3.54
C ILE A 56 -2.40 -12.02 -4.40
N LYS A 57 -2.82 -11.87 -5.65
CA LYS A 57 -2.83 -12.98 -6.60
C LYS A 57 -1.41 -13.45 -6.90
N ARG A 58 -1.22 -14.73 -7.11
CA ARG A 58 0.08 -15.35 -7.39
C ARG A 58 0.79 -14.72 -8.59
N ASN A 59 0.06 -14.44 -9.65
CA ASN A 59 0.61 -13.82 -10.87
C ASN A 59 1.23 -12.43 -10.61
N VAL A 60 0.75 -11.68 -9.61
CA VAL A 60 1.35 -10.40 -9.20
C VAL A 60 2.74 -10.65 -8.62
N LEU A 61 2.86 -11.59 -7.68
CA LEU A 61 4.13 -11.92 -7.04
C LEU A 61 5.16 -12.50 -8.02
N GLU A 62 4.72 -13.32 -8.96
CA GLU A 62 5.57 -13.88 -10.00
C GLU A 62 6.04 -12.82 -11.02
N ALA A 63 5.23 -11.78 -11.24
CA ALA A 63 5.54 -10.71 -12.18
C ALA A 63 6.49 -9.65 -11.63
N ILE A 64 6.63 -9.49 -10.32
CA ILE A 64 7.46 -8.46 -9.69
C ILE A 64 8.70 -9.07 -9.05
N LYS A 65 9.84 -8.38 -9.20
CA LYS A 65 11.07 -8.73 -8.48
C LYS A 65 11.21 -7.81 -7.28
N LEU A 66 11.24 -8.38 -6.08
CA LEU A 66 11.41 -7.63 -4.83
C LEU A 66 12.91 -7.50 -4.50
N GLU A 67 13.31 -6.30 -4.10
CA GLU A 67 14.69 -5.93 -3.80
C GLU A 67 14.85 -5.36 -2.40
N SER A 68 13.75 -4.87 -1.82
CA SER A 68 13.73 -4.33 -0.46
C SER A 68 13.59 -5.43 0.58
N SER A 69 14.01 -5.10 1.79
CA SER A 69 13.80 -5.89 3.00
C SER A 69 13.03 -5.06 4.03
N ASN A 70 12.55 -5.70 5.09
CA ASN A 70 11.81 -5.06 6.15
C ASN A 70 10.49 -4.41 5.69
N TYR A 71 10.13 -3.28 6.28
CA TYR A 71 8.84 -2.60 6.04
C TYR A 71 8.71 -1.97 4.65
N GLU A 72 9.82 -1.73 3.96
CA GLU A 72 9.84 -1.15 2.62
C GLU A 72 9.28 -2.10 1.57
N ILE A 73 9.34 -3.43 1.81
CA ILE A 73 8.83 -4.46 0.90
C ILE A 73 7.34 -4.28 0.62
N GLU A 74 6.58 -3.83 1.61
CA GLU A 74 5.14 -3.61 1.48
C GLU A 74 4.82 -2.48 0.51
N SER A 75 5.59 -1.41 0.56
CA SER A 75 5.47 -0.28 -0.35
C SER A 75 6.00 -0.62 -1.74
N GLU A 76 7.07 -1.39 -1.82
CA GLU A 76 7.64 -1.88 -3.06
C GLU A 76 6.65 -2.73 -3.86
N ILE A 77 5.94 -3.65 -3.20
CA ILE A 77 4.93 -4.49 -3.83
C ILE A 77 3.83 -3.62 -4.47
N ILE A 78 3.31 -2.63 -3.72
CA ILE A 78 2.28 -1.72 -4.22
C ILE A 78 2.77 -0.97 -5.48
N ILE A 79 3.94 -0.35 -5.39
CA ILE A 79 4.49 0.44 -6.49
C ILE A 79 4.75 -0.43 -7.72
N LYS A 80 5.40 -1.58 -7.55
CA LYS A 80 5.75 -2.47 -8.66
C LYS A 80 4.51 -3.11 -9.29
N ALA A 81 3.51 -3.49 -8.48
CA ALA A 81 2.23 -4.00 -8.98
C ALA A 81 1.48 -2.93 -9.79
N ALA A 82 1.37 -1.70 -9.27
CA ALA A 82 0.75 -0.59 -9.98
C ALA A 82 1.45 -0.27 -11.29
N ARG A 83 2.80 -0.23 -11.30
CA ARG A 83 3.60 -0.02 -12.51
C ARG A 83 3.36 -1.06 -13.60
N LYS A 84 3.04 -2.28 -13.22
CA LYS A 84 2.72 -3.35 -14.17
C LYS A 84 1.24 -3.37 -14.58
N GLY A 85 0.44 -2.41 -14.09
CA GLY A 85 -0.96 -2.29 -14.45
C GLY A 85 -1.89 -3.25 -13.72
N PHE A 86 -1.43 -3.88 -12.65
CA PHE A 86 -2.30 -4.71 -11.81
C PHE A 86 -3.33 -3.86 -11.08
N LYS A 87 -4.54 -4.39 -10.96
CA LYS A 87 -5.65 -3.73 -10.30
C LYS A 87 -5.54 -3.87 -8.79
N ILE A 88 -5.36 -2.73 -8.10
CA ILE A 88 -5.24 -2.64 -6.65
C ILE A 88 -6.53 -2.03 -6.09
N GLU A 89 -7.12 -2.68 -5.11
CA GLU A 89 -8.32 -2.24 -4.41
C GLU A 89 -8.08 -2.22 -2.90
N SER A 90 -8.94 -1.54 -2.17
CA SER A 90 -8.94 -1.55 -0.70
C SER A 90 -10.25 -2.08 -0.15
N ALA A 91 -10.19 -2.70 1.02
CA ALA A 91 -11.37 -3.19 1.73
C ALA A 91 -11.31 -2.78 3.21
N PRO A 92 -12.41 -2.26 3.78
CA PRO A 92 -12.45 -1.93 5.20
C PRO A 92 -12.23 -3.18 6.04
N ILE A 93 -11.42 -3.05 7.09
CA ILE A 93 -11.21 -4.09 8.09
C ILE A 93 -11.29 -3.50 9.49
N GLU A 94 -11.82 -4.26 10.41
CA GLU A 94 -11.81 -3.91 11.83
C GLU A 94 -10.43 -4.14 12.42
N THR A 95 -10.00 -3.24 13.28
CA THR A 95 -8.74 -3.37 14.01
C THR A 95 -9.00 -3.44 15.49
N VAL A 96 -8.63 -4.55 16.10
CA VAL A 96 -8.67 -4.70 17.55
C VAL A 96 -7.30 -4.35 18.13
N TYR A 97 -7.15 -3.15 18.68
CA TYR A 97 -5.96 -2.76 19.42
C TYR A 97 -6.01 -3.36 20.84
N LYS A 98 -5.37 -4.50 21.03
CA LYS A 98 -5.19 -5.12 22.36
C LYS A 98 -3.91 -4.56 22.99
N GLY A 99 -3.86 -3.27 23.36
CA GLY A 99 -2.88 -2.69 24.28
C GLY A 99 -1.38 -3.07 24.13
N ALA A 100 -0.99 -3.79 23.09
CA ALA A 100 0.38 -4.21 22.89
C ALA A 100 1.27 -3.01 22.53
N PRO A 101 2.41 -2.81 23.22
CA PRO A 101 3.33 -1.72 22.89
C PRO A 101 3.88 -1.92 21.48
N SER A 102 3.71 -0.91 20.65
CA SER A 102 4.27 -0.93 19.29
C SER A 102 5.78 -0.71 19.35
N ARG A 103 6.55 -1.59 18.72
CA ARG A 103 7.99 -1.42 18.49
C ARG A 103 8.30 -0.48 17.32
N ILE A 104 7.29 0.10 16.68
CA ILE A 104 7.44 0.98 15.53
C ILE A 104 7.78 2.38 16.03
N ASN A 105 8.92 2.93 15.57
CA ASN A 105 9.27 4.32 15.79
C ASN A 105 8.75 5.15 14.60
N PRO A 106 7.68 5.95 14.78
CA PRO A 106 7.03 6.63 13.67
C PRO A 106 7.97 7.58 12.90
N VAL A 107 8.93 8.20 13.58
CA VAL A 107 9.89 9.14 12.96
C VAL A 107 10.90 8.40 12.11
N VAL A 108 11.54 7.36 12.67
CA VAL A 108 12.56 6.58 11.96
C VAL A 108 11.97 5.87 10.75
N ASP A 109 10.78 5.30 10.92
CA ASP A 109 10.12 4.56 9.84
C ASP A 109 9.62 5.50 8.73
N THR A 110 9.18 6.71 9.08
CA THR A 110 8.84 7.74 8.09
C THR A 110 10.08 8.19 7.30
N LEU A 111 11.22 8.40 7.96
CA LEU A 111 12.45 8.79 7.28
C LEU A 111 12.97 7.68 6.34
N ARG A 112 12.92 6.44 6.79
CA ARG A 112 13.25 5.28 5.93
C ARG A 112 12.35 5.17 4.73
N PHE A 113 11.04 5.37 4.93
CA PHE A 113 10.07 5.39 3.85
C PHE A 113 10.37 6.49 2.83
N ILE A 114 10.64 7.73 3.28
CA ILE A 114 10.99 8.85 2.39
C ILE A 114 12.27 8.52 1.60
N ALA A 115 13.31 8.01 2.26
CA ALA A 115 14.55 7.59 1.60
C ALA A 115 14.30 6.50 0.55
N PHE A 116 13.45 5.53 0.87
CA PHE A 116 13.04 4.48 -0.07
C PHE A 116 12.31 5.08 -1.29
N ILE A 117 11.35 5.98 -1.06
CA ILE A 117 10.61 6.63 -2.15
C ILE A 117 11.54 7.45 -3.06
N LEU A 118 12.49 8.19 -2.48
CA LEU A 118 13.49 8.92 -3.28
C LEU A 118 14.35 7.99 -4.12
N LYS A 119 14.74 6.84 -3.58
CA LYS A 119 15.49 5.81 -4.33
C LYS A 119 14.66 5.20 -5.46
N MET A 120 13.38 4.98 -5.24
CA MET A 120 12.43 4.44 -6.25
C MET A 120 11.97 5.49 -7.26
N GLY A 121 12.01 6.78 -6.89
CA GLY A 121 11.37 7.90 -7.59
C GLY A 121 12.09 8.42 -8.84
N THR A 122 13.21 7.84 -9.26
CA THR A 122 13.95 8.30 -10.45
C THR A 122 13.34 7.86 -11.79
N HIS A 123 12.25 7.10 -11.77
CA HIS A 123 11.52 6.73 -12.98
C HIS A 123 10.09 7.26 -12.92
N PRO A 124 9.66 8.14 -13.85
CA PRO A 124 8.31 8.65 -13.89
C PRO A 124 7.32 7.51 -14.10
N ILE A 125 6.39 7.40 -13.16
CA ILE A 125 5.31 6.42 -13.20
C ILE A 125 4.12 7.09 -13.87
N PHE A 126 4.04 6.95 -15.18
CA PHE A 126 2.76 7.08 -15.85
C PHE A 126 2.35 5.67 -16.31
N PRO A 127 1.28 5.10 -15.77
CA PRO A 127 0.67 3.96 -16.43
C PRO A 127 0.28 4.46 -17.84
N LYS A 128 0.80 3.84 -18.87
CA LYS A 128 0.23 4.00 -20.21
C LYS A 128 -1.24 3.66 -20.07
N ALA A 129 -2.10 4.65 -20.26
CA ALA A 129 -3.53 4.41 -20.39
C ALA A 129 -3.70 3.25 -21.38
N ILE A 130 -4.31 2.17 -20.91
CA ILE A 130 -4.73 1.09 -21.79
C ILE A 130 -5.78 1.73 -22.69
N LYS A 131 -5.36 2.09 -23.91
CA LYS A 131 -6.30 2.45 -24.98
C LYS A 131 -7.21 1.23 -25.15
N GLY A 132 -8.48 1.40 -24.78
CA GLY A 132 -9.49 0.42 -25.09
C GLY A 132 -9.46 0.14 -26.59
N GLU A 133 -9.20 -1.09 -26.94
CA GLU A 133 -9.56 -1.59 -28.26
C GLU A 133 -11.08 -1.65 -28.35
N LYS A 134 -11.57 -1.02 -29.39
CA LYS A 134 -12.98 -1.06 -29.82
C LYS A 134 -13.35 -2.46 -30.29
#